data_26178afc782634222ecfd38da78cc162
#
_entry.id   26178afc782634222ecfd38da78cc162
#
_cell.length_a   1.000
_cell.length_b   1.000
_cell.length_c   1.000
_cell.angle_alpha   90.00
_cell.angle_beta   90.00
_cell.angle_gamma   90.00
#
_symmetry.space_group_name_H-M   'P 1'
#
loop_
_entity.id
_entity.type
_entity.pdbx_description
1 polymer ?
#
loop_
_entity_poly.entity_id
_entity_poly.type
_entity_poly.pdbx_seq_one_letter_code
_entity_poly.pdbx_strand_id
1 'polypeptide(L)'
;MTQADMYENQSVLLNGYCQSCGMPFRFGTENQFGTRDDRSLSGEYCYLCLRDGVWVDDLTLEQMIDMWVEHTDMYNEISGTRYSPDALRAVLMKRLPTLKRWYGEVQVVRFHRQAVWNVKKYVTSHINEDLKVERLCLVANMSLSHLRRVFKLIAGESIGVYIQRVRLERIAYSLLATDLPVKEIMLSSSFQTKHSLAKAFTQYFGLPPTEYRKKHAGAIIRPDDRMPTDESAVTEPYHIKKLNACRIVCLEMDNAYRTLAEYRLLWKRFIHELTLAGVDTGRAEYVGVSLDDPQVTPRDKCCHLLGATITPGSGPMKRFTEYIRPAGLYAIFRHTGGYHTLPELYSEIYGQWLPDSAYRPANTMSMEVYVSMPLESDTEELITDIYIPIEKK
;
A
#
# COMPACT_ATOMS: atom_id res chain seq x y z
N MET A 1 -31.88 -8.97 -46.32
CA MET A 1 -31.90 -8.69 -44.88
C MET A 1 -33.30 -8.21 -44.54
N THR A 2 -34.04 -9.00 -43.79
CA THR A 2 -35.41 -8.67 -43.38
C THR A 2 -35.36 -7.81 -42.12
N GLN A 3 -36.42 -7.06 -41.84
CA GLN A 3 -36.56 -6.28 -40.61
C GLN A 3 -36.37 -7.10 -39.33
N ALA A 4 -36.60 -8.43 -39.41
CA ALA A 4 -36.33 -9.38 -38.31
C ALA A 4 -34.83 -9.57 -38.06
N ASP A 5 -33.98 -9.61 -39.11
CA ASP A 5 -32.51 -9.74 -38.96
C ASP A 5 -31.90 -8.51 -38.31
N MET A 6 -32.55 -7.33 -38.42
CA MET A 6 -32.15 -6.12 -37.74
C MET A 6 -32.48 -6.15 -36.23
N TYR A 7 -33.54 -6.85 -35.81
CA TYR A 7 -33.93 -6.94 -34.40
C TYR A 7 -33.13 -7.99 -33.63
N GLU A 8 -32.68 -9.08 -34.24
CA GLU A 8 -31.78 -10.05 -33.60
C GLU A 8 -30.39 -9.47 -33.36
N ASN A 9 -29.91 -8.58 -34.23
CA ASN A 9 -28.65 -7.84 -33.99
C ASN A 9 -28.77 -6.75 -32.89
N GLN A 10 -29.97 -6.27 -32.57
CA GLN A 10 -30.17 -5.29 -31.48
C GLN A 10 -30.01 -5.89 -30.09
N SER A 11 -30.11 -7.19 -29.89
CA SER A 11 -29.88 -7.86 -28.61
C SER A 11 -28.41 -7.91 -28.20
N VAL A 12 -27.47 -7.64 -29.13
CA VAL A 12 -26.02 -7.56 -28.87
C VAL A 12 -25.59 -6.20 -28.30
N LEU A 13 -26.47 -5.20 -28.32
CA LEU A 13 -26.19 -3.81 -27.86
C LEU A 13 -26.42 -3.59 -26.35
N LEU A 14 -26.35 -4.65 -25.53
CA LEU A 14 -26.66 -4.58 -24.09
C LEU A 14 -25.63 -3.84 -23.22
N ASN A 15 -24.45 -3.57 -23.75
CA ASN A 15 -23.45 -2.74 -23.05
C ASN A 15 -23.33 -1.39 -23.74
N GLY A 16 -24.09 -0.39 -23.39
CA GLY A 16 -24.10 0.94 -24.02
C GLY A 16 -22.76 1.68 -24.10
N TYR A 17 -21.61 0.99 -23.92
CA TYR A 17 -20.26 1.55 -23.90
C TYR A 17 -19.24 0.59 -24.52
N CYS A 18 -18.24 1.17 -25.22
CA CYS A 18 -17.06 0.44 -25.66
C CYS A 18 -16.33 -0.18 -24.47
N GLN A 19 -16.09 -1.50 -24.53
CA GLN A 19 -15.44 -2.27 -23.47
C GLN A 19 -13.91 -2.08 -23.40
N SER A 20 -13.38 -1.08 -24.11
CA SER A 20 -11.99 -0.59 -24.04
C SER A 20 -11.94 0.85 -23.54
N CYS A 21 -12.39 1.83 -24.30
CA CYS A 21 -12.25 3.25 -23.98
C CYS A 21 -13.43 3.83 -23.17
N GLY A 22 -14.50 3.05 -22.93
CA GLY A 22 -15.66 3.50 -22.18
C GLY A 22 -16.57 4.50 -22.90
N MET A 23 -16.34 4.75 -24.20
CA MET A 23 -17.14 5.66 -25.01
C MET A 23 -18.55 5.09 -25.21
N PRO A 24 -19.63 5.86 -25.00
CA PRO A 24 -20.99 5.36 -25.21
C PRO A 24 -21.28 5.11 -26.69
N PHE A 25 -21.97 4.02 -26.96
CA PHE A 25 -22.52 3.76 -28.29
C PHE A 25 -23.81 4.54 -28.47
N ARG A 26 -23.94 5.27 -29.59
CA ARG A 26 -25.16 6.01 -29.94
C ARG A 26 -26.03 5.16 -30.86
N PHE A 27 -27.30 5.10 -30.59
CA PHE A 27 -28.27 4.44 -31.48
C PHE A 27 -28.23 5.03 -32.89
N GLY A 28 -28.19 4.17 -33.91
CA GLY A 28 -28.36 4.57 -35.32
C GLY A 28 -27.09 4.92 -36.10
N THR A 29 -25.88 4.71 -35.50
CA THR A 29 -24.61 4.93 -36.21
C THR A 29 -23.81 3.64 -36.29
N GLU A 30 -23.97 2.86 -37.37
CA GLU A 30 -23.23 1.59 -37.59
C GLU A 30 -21.71 1.78 -37.64
N ASN A 31 -21.23 2.95 -38.08
CA ASN A 31 -19.82 3.26 -38.25
C ASN A 31 -19.01 3.42 -36.95
N GLN A 32 -19.64 3.31 -35.78
CA GLN A 32 -18.93 3.45 -34.49
C GLN A 32 -18.38 2.11 -33.96
N PHE A 33 -18.76 0.98 -34.54
CA PHE A 33 -18.31 -0.33 -34.09
C PHE A 33 -16.99 -0.74 -34.74
N GLY A 34 -16.14 -1.37 -33.94
CA GLY A 34 -14.93 -2.03 -34.42
C GLY A 34 -15.25 -3.33 -35.16
N THR A 35 -14.25 -3.92 -35.80
CA THR A 35 -14.38 -5.17 -36.53
C THR A 35 -13.58 -6.29 -35.88
N ARG A 36 -14.11 -7.52 -35.92
CA ARG A 36 -13.44 -8.76 -35.53
C ARG A 36 -12.52 -9.24 -36.67
N ASP A 37 -11.77 -10.31 -36.40
CA ASP A 37 -10.89 -10.98 -37.36
C ASP A 37 -11.63 -11.50 -38.61
N ASP A 38 -12.90 -11.91 -38.44
CA ASP A 38 -13.81 -12.31 -39.53
C ASP A 38 -14.52 -11.12 -40.23
N ARG A 39 -14.11 -9.88 -39.88
CA ARG A 39 -14.69 -8.61 -40.33
C ARG A 39 -16.14 -8.36 -39.92
N SER A 40 -16.71 -9.19 -39.07
CA SER A 40 -18.02 -8.90 -38.47
C SER A 40 -17.89 -7.72 -37.48
N LEU A 41 -18.98 -6.97 -37.28
CA LEU A 41 -18.99 -5.87 -36.31
C LEU A 41 -18.87 -6.39 -34.87
N SER A 42 -18.03 -5.70 -34.08
CA SER A 42 -17.90 -5.98 -32.66
C SER A 42 -18.97 -5.22 -31.91
N GLY A 43 -19.95 -5.90 -31.32
CA GLY A 43 -20.93 -5.25 -30.44
C GLY A 43 -20.34 -4.74 -29.10
N GLU A 44 -19.05 -4.92 -28.86
CA GLU A 44 -18.40 -4.62 -27.58
C GLU A 44 -17.34 -3.51 -27.66
N TYR A 45 -16.74 -3.31 -28.82
CA TYR A 45 -15.62 -2.36 -29.02
C TYR A 45 -15.91 -1.40 -30.15
N CYS A 46 -15.46 -0.14 -30.01
CA CYS A 46 -15.58 0.84 -31.06
C CYS A 46 -14.44 0.73 -32.09
N TYR A 47 -14.64 1.36 -33.26
CA TYR A 47 -13.66 1.35 -34.36
C TYR A 47 -12.33 2.03 -34.02
N LEU A 48 -12.29 2.89 -32.99
CA LEU A 48 -11.07 3.52 -32.48
C LEU A 48 -10.25 2.55 -31.62
N CYS A 49 -10.86 1.47 -31.11
CA CYS A 49 -10.20 0.53 -30.25
C CYS A 49 -9.90 -0.82 -30.88
N LEU A 50 -10.79 -1.33 -31.75
CA LEU A 50 -10.64 -2.66 -32.35
C LEU A 50 -10.85 -2.58 -33.86
N ARG A 51 -9.90 -3.14 -34.62
CA ARG A 51 -9.98 -3.21 -36.07
C ARG A 51 -9.44 -4.55 -36.56
N ASP A 52 -10.25 -5.28 -37.31
CA ASP A 52 -9.93 -6.63 -37.87
C ASP A 52 -9.37 -7.59 -36.80
N GLY A 53 -10.00 -7.58 -35.60
CA GLY A 53 -9.61 -8.40 -34.47
C GLY A 53 -8.35 -7.94 -33.69
N VAL A 54 -7.74 -6.84 -34.12
CA VAL A 54 -6.51 -6.32 -33.50
C VAL A 54 -6.79 -4.99 -32.79
N TRP A 55 -6.15 -4.79 -31.63
CA TRP A 55 -6.18 -3.50 -30.95
C TRP A 55 -5.52 -2.43 -31.81
N VAL A 56 -6.18 -1.29 -31.97
CA VAL A 56 -5.67 -0.15 -32.75
C VAL A 56 -4.49 0.51 -32.04
N ASP A 57 -4.42 0.36 -30.71
CA ASP A 57 -3.37 0.91 -29.85
C ASP A 57 -2.89 -0.12 -28.81
N ASP A 58 -1.66 0.07 -28.33
CA ASP A 58 -1.03 -0.70 -27.26
C ASP A 58 -1.03 0.06 -25.92
N LEU A 59 -1.96 0.99 -25.74
CA LEU A 59 -2.04 1.82 -24.54
C LEU A 59 -2.29 0.96 -23.31
N THR A 60 -1.63 1.32 -22.21
CA THR A 60 -2.00 0.84 -20.88
C THR A 60 -3.29 1.53 -20.42
N LEU A 61 -3.91 1.00 -19.34
CA LEU A 61 -5.10 1.61 -18.73
C LEU A 61 -4.86 3.08 -18.37
N GLU A 62 -3.70 3.41 -17.79
CA GLU A 62 -3.34 4.76 -17.38
C GLU A 62 -3.17 5.68 -18.58
N GLN A 63 -2.45 5.22 -19.60
CA GLN A 63 -2.28 5.97 -20.86
C GLN A 63 -3.61 6.21 -21.60
N MET A 64 -4.54 5.26 -21.55
CA MET A 64 -5.89 5.45 -22.10
C MET A 64 -6.66 6.55 -21.35
N ILE A 65 -6.52 6.60 -20.01
CA ILE A 65 -7.12 7.67 -19.20
C ILE A 65 -6.50 9.02 -19.56
N ASP A 66 -5.16 9.10 -19.61
CA ASP A 66 -4.43 10.33 -19.91
C ASP A 66 -4.77 10.86 -21.28
N MET A 67 -4.80 10.01 -22.28
CA MET A 67 -5.20 10.36 -23.64
C MET A 67 -6.59 11.01 -23.71
N TRP A 68 -7.58 10.43 -23.02
CA TRP A 68 -8.93 11.02 -23.00
C TRP A 68 -9.00 12.32 -22.22
N VAL A 69 -8.21 12.46 -21.15
CA VAL A 69 -8.14 13.70 -20.37
C VAL A 69 -7.49 14.84 -21.19
N GLU A 70 -6.43 14.54 -21.96
CA GLU A 70 -5.83 15.50 -22.90
C GLU A 70 -6.80 15.90 -24.01
N HIS A 71 -7.69 15.01 -24.42
CA HIS A 71 -8.68 15.23 -25.46
C HIS A 71 -10.11 15.35 -24.90
N THR A 72 -10.27 16.03 -23.77
CA THR A 72 -11.56 16.17 -23.07
C THR A 72 -12.66 16.74 -23.95
N ASP A 73 -12.36 17.71 -24.79
CA ASP A 73 -13.32 18.33 -25.68
C ASP A 73 -13.88 17.33 -26.70
N MET A 74 -13.00 16.53 -27.31
CA MET A 74 -13.38 15.46 -28.23
C MET A 74 -14.19 14.38 -27.52
N TYR A 75 -13.81 14.01 -26.29
CA TYR A 75 -14.60 13.07 -25.48
C TYR A 75 -16.01 13.60 -25.24
N ASN A 76 -16.14 14.86 -24.84
CA ASN A 76 -17.42 15.52 -24.56
C ASN A 76 -18.28 15.59 -25.81
N GLU A 77 -17.72 15.94 -26.97
CA GLU A 77 -18.42 15.99 -28.24
C GLU A 77 -18.97 14.62 -28.63
N ILE A 78 -18.13 13.56 -28.60
CA ILE A 78 -18.53 12.21 -28.97
C ILE A 78 -19.52 11.62 -27.97
N SER A 79 -19.30 11.81 -26.65
CA SER A 79 -20.14 11.23 -25.61
C SER A 79 -21.42 12.04 -25.33
N GLY A 80 -21.49 13.31 -25.77
CA GLY A 80 -22.57 14.23 -25.46
C GLY A 80 -22.54 14.72 -24.01
N THR A 81 -21.37 14.69 -23.36
CA THR A 81 -21.15 15.11 -21.98
C THR A 81 -20.52 16.52 -21.91
N ARG A 82 -20.29 17.04 -20.71
CA ARG A 82 -19.63 18.32 -20.48
C ARG A 82 -18.71 18.23 -19.25
N TYR A 83 -17.78 17.27 -19.28
CA TYR A 83 -16.81 17.12 -18.20
C TYR A 83 -15.70 18.18 -18.32
N SER A 84 -15.21 18.66 -17.18
CA SER A 84 -13.87 19.22 -17.10
C SER A 84 -12.82 18.09 -17.16
N PRO A 85 -11.55 18.38 -17.50
CA PRO A 85 -10.49 17.36 -17.51
C PRO A 85 -10.41 16.56 -16.22
N ASP A 86 -10.49 17.21 -15.04
CA ASP A 86 -10.44 16.55 -13.74
C ASP A 86 -11.67 15.68 -13.49
N ALA A 87 -12.87 16.16 -13.84
CA ALA A 87 -14.10 15.39 -13.73
C ALA A 87 -14.08 14.17 -14.66
N LEU A 88 -13.58 14.33 -15.89
CA LEU A 88 -13.41 13.22 -16.82
C LEU A 88 -12.43 12.18 -16.30
N ARG A 89 -11.27 12.61 -15.79
CA ARG A 89 -10.29 11.71 -15.16
C ARG A 89 -10.95 10.87 -14.06
N ALA A 90 -11.68 11.50 -13.14
CA ALA A 90 -12.37 10.80 -12.06
C ALA A 90 -13.38 9.76 -12.57
N VAL A 91 -14.13 10.10 -13.60
CA VAL A 91 -15.10 9.19 -14.24
C VAL A 91 -14.41 8.01 -14.91
N LEU A 92 -13.34 8.26 -15.68
CA LEU A 92 -12.59 7.23 -16.39
C LEU A 92 -11.86 6.29 -15.44
N MET A 93 -11.20 6.82 -14.40
CA MET A 93 -10.55 6.02 -13.36
C MET A 93 -11.51 5.05 -12.66
N LYS A 94 -12.79 5.41 -12.57
CA LYS A 94 -13.82 4.54 -12.01
C LYS A 94 -14.33 3.52 -13.02
N ARG A 95 -14.57 3.94 -14.25
CA ARG A 95 -15.23 3.14 -15.29
C ARG A 95 -14.29 2.17 -15.99
N LEU A 96 -13.14 2.66 -16.52
CA LEU A 96 -12.28 1.84 -17.38
C LEU A 96 -11.79 0.55 -16.72
N PRO A 97 -11.38 0.52 -15.42
CA PRO A 97 -10.97 -0.72 -14.76
C PRO A 97 -12.03 -1.82 -14.72
N THR A 98 -13.30 -1.49 -14.95
CA THR A 98 -14.42 -2.46 -14.96
C THR A 98 -14.71 -3.03 -16.33
N LEU A 99 -14.12 -2.47 -17.39
CA LEU A 99 -14.34 -2.88 -18.76
C LEU A 99 -13.53 -4.12 -19.13
N LYS A 100 -14.02 -4.91 -20.10
CA LYS A 100 -13.47 -6.23 -20.46
C LYS A 100 -11.99 -6.17 -20.83
N ARG A 101 -11.54 -5.17 -21.59
CA ARG A 101 -10.12 -5.03 -21.97
C ARG A 101 -9.22 -4.92 -20.75
N TRP A 102 -9.61 -4.17 -19.74
CA TRP A 102 -8.76 -3.83 -18.61
C TRP A 102 -8.98 -4.71 -17.38
N TYR A 103 -10.12 -5.42 -17.33
CA TYR A 103 -10.46 -6.21 -16.14
C TYR A 103 -9.40 -7.27 -15.83
N GLY A 104 -8.93 -7.98 -16.83
CA GLY A 104 -7.87 -8.99 -16.69
C GLY A 104 -6.55 -8.37 -16.26
N GLU A 105 -6.14 -7.26 -16.89
CA GLU A 105 -4.92 -6.51 -16.57
C GLU A 105 -4.94 -6.02 -15.12
N VAL A 106 -6.04 -5.41 -14.68
CA VAL A 106 -6.23 -4.95 -13.30
C VAL A 106 -6.14 -6.11 -12.30
N GLN A 107 -6.72 -7.26 -12.60
CA GLN A 107 -6.63 -8.44 -11.73
C GLN A 107 -5.21 -8.98 -11.64
N VAL A 108 -4.47 -9.03 -12.76
CA VAL A 108 -3.06 -9.45 -12.79
C VAL A 108 -2.19 -8.50 -11.97
N VAL A 109 -2.36 -7.19 -12.15
CA VAL A 109 -1.60 -6.19 -11.38
C VAL A 109 -1.89 -6.31 -9.88
N ARG A 110 -3.14 -6.49 -9.50
CA ARG A 110 -3.51 -6.71 -8.08
C ARG A 110 -2.92 -7.97 -7.51
N PHE A 111 -3.02 -9.09 -8.24
CA PHE A 111 -2.38 -10.35 -7.84
C PHE A 111 -0.88 -10.18 -7.63
N HIS A 112 -0.20 -9.48 -8.53
CA HIS A 112 1.23 -9.21 -8.43
C HIS A 112 1.54 -8.33 -7.21
N ARG A 113 0.79 -7.25 -6.97
CA ARG A 113 0.95 -6.39 -5.79
C ARG A 113 0.74 -7.18 -4.49
N GLN A 114 -0.33 -7.97 -4.40
CA GLN A 114 -0.58 -8.82 -3.24
C GLN A 114 0.54 -9.84 -3.02
N ALA A 115 1.06 -10.45 -4.07
CA ALA A 115 2.17 -11.40 -3.97
C ALA A 115 3.45 -10.74 -3.46
N VAL A 116 3.80 -9.56 -3.98
CA VAL A 116 4.96 -8.78 -3.50
C VAL A 116 4.77 -8.35 -2.05
N TRP A 117 3.58 -7.90 -1.68
CA TRP A 117 3.21 -7.60 -0.31
C TRP A 117 3.41 -8.80 0.62
N ASN A 118 2.89 -9.96 0.26
CA ASN A 118 3.05 -11.18 1.05
C ASN A 118 4.53 -11.54 1.25
N VAL A 119 5.37 -11.34 0.21
CA VAL A 119 6.82 -11.55 0.29
C VAL A 119 7.46 -10.53 1.22
N LYS A 120 7.17 -9.23 1.09
CA LYS A 120 7.67 -8.17 1.99
C LYS A 120 7.33 -8.50 3.45
N LYS A 121 6.05 -8.80 3.72
CA LYS A 121 5.58 -9.18 5.06
C LYS A 121 6.31 -10.41 5.60
N TYR A 122 6.46 -11.47 4.79
CA TYR A 122 7.18 -12.67 5.18
C TYR A 122 8.65 -12.37 5.51
N VAL A 123 9.33 -11.61 4.65
CA VAL A 123 10.73 -11.20 4.88
C VAL A 123 10.86 -10.43 6.19
N THR A 124 10.01 -9.44 6.44
CA THR A 124 10.07 -8.62 7.67
C THR A 124 9.86 -9.46 8.92
N SER A 125 8.92 -10.41 8.91
CA SER A 125 8.63 -11.27 10.07
C SER A 125 9.68 -12.37 10.31
N HIS A 126 10.47 -12.75 9.28
CA HIS A 126 11.47 -13.82 9.35
C HIS A 126 12.90 -13.32 9.04
N ILE A 127 13.15 -12.01 9.22
CA ILE A 127 14.38 -11.35 8.75
C ILE A 127 15.66 -11.93 9.37
N ASN A 128 15.58 -12.47 10.57
CA ASN A 128 16.70 -13.10 11.28
C ASN A 128 16.91 -14.58 10.89
N GLU A 129 16.06 -15.15 10.04
CA GLU A 129 16.13 -16.52 9.58
C GLU A 129 16.86 -16.65 8.25
N ASP A 130 17.14 -17.90 7.85
CA ASP A 130 17.61 -18.21 6.50
C ASP A 130 16.45 -18.12 5.49
N LEU A 131 16.33 -16.97 4.85
CA LEU A 131 15.28 -16.67 3.87
C LEU A 131 15.58 -17.38 2.53
N LYS A 132 15.20 -18.66 2.45
CA LYS A 132 15.33 -19.44 1.21
C LYS A 132 14.37 -18.90 0.14
N VAL A 133 14.91 -18.72 -1.07
CA VAL A 133 14.14 -18.16 -2.19
C VAL A 133 12.96 -19.04 -2.61
N GLU A 134 13.08 -20.35 -2.45
CA GLU A 134 12.01 -21.32 -2.70
C GLU A 134 10.80 -21.04 -1.80
N ARG A 135 11.05 -20.66 -0.54
CA ARG A 135 9.98 -20.30 0.39
C ARG A 135 9.28 -19.02 -0.04
N LEU A 136 10.04 -18.04 -0.52
CA LEU A 136 9.46 -16.79 -1.05
C LEU A 136 8.61 -17.04 -2.30
N CYS A 137 9.01 -17.99 -3.16
CA CYS A 137 8.20 -18.41 -4.30
C CYS A 137 6.87 -19.02 -3.88
N LEU A 138 6.86 -19.84 -2.82
CA LEU A 138 5.62 -20.40 -2.26
C LEU A 138 4.73 -19.31 -1.67
N VAL A 139 5.30 -18.36 -0.93
CA VAL A 139 4.56 -17.22 -0.35
C VAL A 139 3.92 -16.36 -1.43
N ALA A 140 4.62 -16.15 -2.56
CA ALA A 140 4.12 -15.38 -3.70
C ALA A 140 3.18 -16.18 -4.61
N ASN A 141 3.16 -17.51 -4.49
CA ASN A 141 2.54 -18.42 -5.47
C ASN A 141 3.03 -18.15 -6.91
N MET A 142 4.34 -18.00 -7.07
CA MET A 142 5.01 -17.69 -8.34
C MET A 142 6.27 -18.52 -8.55
N SER A 143 6.64 -18.73 -9.82
CA SER A 143 7.96 -19.25 -10.16
C SER A 143 9.05 -18.22 -9.83
N LEU A 144 10.29 -18.69 -9.61
CA LEU A 144 11.40 -17.80 -9.24
C LEU A 144 11.66 -16.68 -10.25
N SER A 145 11.66 -17.00 -11.54
CA SER A 145 11.88 -16.01 -12.59
C SER A 145 10.78 -14.96 -12.65
N HIS A 146 9.52 -15.40 -12.47
CA HIS A 146 8.38 -14.50 -12.43
C HIS A 146 8.42 -13.60 -11.18
N LEU A 147 8.64 -14.18 -10.00
CA LEU A 147 8.74 -13.43 -8.76
C LEU A 147 9.85 -12.37 -8.81
N ARG A 148 11.04 -12.71 -9.32
CA ARG A 148 12.15 -11.74 -9.45
C ARG A 148 11.77 -10.54 -10.30
N ARG A 149 11.12 -10.78 -11.44
CA ARG A 149 10.70 -9.73 -12.37
C ARG A 149 9.60 -8.85 -11.75
N VAL A 150 8.55 -9.46 -11.20
CA VAL A 150 7.42 -8.77 -10.60
C VAL A 150 7.84 -7.99 -9.36
N PHE A 151 8.66 -8.59 -8.50
CA PHE A 151 9.17 -7.92 -7.30
C PHE A 151 10.00 -6.68 -7.65
N LYS A 152 10.95 -6.82 -8.62
CA LYS A 152 11.75 -5.68 -9.06
C LYS A 152 10.89 -4.56 -9.68
N LEU A 153 9.87 -4.93 -10.44
CA LEU A 153 8.95 -3.97 -11.06
C LEU A 153 8.15 -3.17 -10.02
N ILE A 154 7.63 -3.86 -8.99
CA ILE A 154 6.73 -3.26 -8.00
C ILE A 154 7.52 -2.63 -6.85
N ALA A 155 8.56 -3.27 -6.34
CA ALA A 155 9.36 -2.78 -5.22
C ALA A 155 10.52 -1.84 -5.63
N GLY A 156 10.77 -1.68 -6.94
CA GLY A 156 11.87 -0.85 -7.45
C GLY A 156 13.27 -1.45 -7.25
N GLU A 157 13.40 -2.57 -6.53
CA GLU A 157 14.66 -3.22 -6.21
C GLU A 157 14.56 -4.75 -6.30
N SER A 158 15.69 -5.46 -6.40
CA SER A 158 15.65 -6.92 -6.40
C SER A 158 15.36 -7.47 -4.99
N ILE A 159 14.79 -8.69 -4.91
CA ILE A 159 14.49 -9.36 -3.64
C ILE A 159 15.73 -9.46 -2.73
N GLY A 160 16.89 -9.77 -3.30
CA GLY A 160 18.15 -9.86 -2.53
C GLY A 160 18.58 -8.52 -1.95
N VAL A 161 18.45 -7.44 -2.73
CA VAL A 161 18.74 -6.06 -2.28
C VAL A 161 17.76 -5.67 -1.19
N TYR A 162 16.46 -5.93 -1.36
CA TYR A 162 15.42 -5.67 -0.36
C TYR A 162 15.73 -6.37 0.98
N ILE A 163 16.01 -7.68 0.95
CA ILE A 163 16.35 -8.46 2.17
C ILE A 163 17.58 -7.87 2.86
N GLN A 164 18.63 -7.58 2.08
CA GLN A 164 19.87 -7.01 2.63
C GLN A 164 19.61 -5.64 3.26
N ARG A 165 18.84 -4.78 2.60
CA ARG A 165 18.44 -3.46 3.11
C ARG A 165 17.71 -3.59 4.44
N VAL A 166 16.64 -4.38 4.50
CA VAL A 166 15.83 -4.56 5.72
C VAL A 166 16.68 -5.11 6.88
N ARG A 167 17.63 -6.03 6.59
CA ARG A 167 18.58 -6.53 7.61
C ARG A 167 19.48 -5.41 8.15
N LEU A 168 20.04 -4.60 7.27
CA LEU A 168 20.94 -3.50 7.66
C LEU A 168 20.21 -2.41 8.43
N GLU A 169 19.00 -2.07 8.02
CA GLU A 169 18.14 -1.09 8.69
C GLU A 169 17.76 -1.58 10.11
N ARG A 170 17.43 -2.87 10.27
CA ARG A 170 17.18 -3.46 11.59
C ARG A 170 18.40 -3.42 12.50
N ILE A 171 19.60 -3.64 11.95
CA ILE A 171 20.86 -3.51 12.69
C ILE A 171 21.08 -2.05 13.08
N ALA A 172 20.88 -1.10 12.17
CA ALA A 172 21.00 0.33 12.44
C ALA A 172 20.05 0.76 13.57
N TYR A 173 18.78 0.32 13.50
CA TYR A 173 17.81 0.55 14.57
C TYR A 173 18.32 0.00 15.92
N SER A 174 18.79 -1.26 15.95
CA SER A 174 19.30 -1.88 17.18
C SER A 174 20.56 -1.15 17.74
N LEU A 175 21.41 -0.63 16.85
CA LEU A 175 22.57 0.18 17.24
C LEU A 175 22.17 1.47 17.94
N LEU A 176 21.07 2.07 17.55
CA LEU A 176 20.59 3.34 18.10
C LEU A 176 19.67 3.15 19.31
N ALA A 177 18.80 2.14 19.27
CA ALA A 177 17.78 1.90 20.28
C ALA A 177 18.28 1.12 21.51
N THR A 178 19.48 0.49 21.46
CA THR A 178 20.00 -0.32 22.55
C THR A 178 21.45 -0.08 22.83
N ASP A 179 21.90 -0.34 24.08
CA ASP A 179 23.30 -0.32 24.49
C ASP A 179 24.01 -1.66 24.29
N LEU A 180 23.36 -2.62 23.69
CA LEU A 180 23.96 -3.92 23.40
C LEU A 180 25.28 -3.74 22.64
N PRO A 181 26.33 -4.47 23.04
CA PRO A 181 27.59 -4.47 22.30
C PRO A 181 27.36 -4.76 20.82
N VAL A 182 28.03 -4.02 19.94
CA VAL A 182 27.92 -4.23 18.47
C VAL A 182 28.12 -5.70 18.10
N LYS A 183 28.96 -6.41 18.86
CA LYS A 183 29.18 -7.85 18.69
C LYS A 183 27.91 -8.69 18.92
N GLU A 184 27.08 -8.33 19.89
CA GLU A 184 25.85 -9.06 20.21
C GLU A 184 24.75 -8.78 19.19
N ILE A 185 24.61 -7.53 18.77
CA ILE A 185 23.70 -7.16 17.67
C ILE A 185 24.07 -7.92 16.40
N MET A 186 25.36 -8.09 16.13
CA MET A 186 25.84 -8.87 14.98
C MET A 186 25.54 -10.36 15.09
N LEU A 187 25.64 -10.94 16.29
CA LEU A 187 25.35 -12.37 16.52
C LEU A 187 23.87 -12.67 16.36
N SER A 188 23.00 -11.73 16.64
CA SER A 188 21.54 -11.86 16.42
C SER A 188 21.14 -11.62 14.96
N SER A 189 22.06 -11.20 14.10
CA SER A 189 21.82 -10.94 12.68
C SER A 189 22.12 -12.19 11.84
N SER A 190 21.51 -12.29 10.66
CA SER A 190 21.74 -13.40 9.70
C SER A 190 23.03 -13.27 8.89
N PHE A 191 23.95 -12.39 9.29
CA PHE A 191 25.26 -12.27 8.62
C PHE A 191 26.24 -13.33 9.13
N GLN A 192 26.88 -14.05 8.23
CA GLN A 192 27.80 -15.15 8.57
C GLN A 192 29.05 -14.67 9.31
N THR A 193 29.56 -13.47 9.02
CA THR A 193 30.77 -12.94 9.63
C THR A 193 30.63 -11.45 9.97
N LYS A 194 31.39 -11.01 11.00
CA LYS A 194 31.51 -9.58 11.34
C LYS A 194 32.03 -8.73 10.19
N HIS A 195 32.96 -9.28 9.41
CA HIS A 195 33.57 -8.56 8.29
C HIS A 195 32.57 -8.32 7.17
N SER A 196 31.77 -9.35 6.81
CA SER A 196 30.73 -9.20 5.79
C SER A 196 29.66 -8.21 6.20
N LEU A 197 29.24 -8.21 7.48
CA LEU A 197 28.32 -7.21 7.98
C LEU A 197 28.92 -5.81 7.95
N ALA A 198 30.12 -5.60 8.55
CA ALA A 198 30.75 -4.29 8.61
C ALA A 198 30.94 -3.68 7.21
N LYS A 199 31.34 -4.52 6.23
CA LYS A 199 31.46 -4.09 4.83
C LYS A 199 30.10 -3.69 4.23
N ALA A 200 29.06 -4.52 4.37
CA ALA A 200 27.73 -4.23 3.83
C ALA A 200 27.11 -3.01 4.51
N PHE A 201 27.27 -2.90 5.83
CA PHE A 201 26.76 -1.77 6.61
C PHE A 201 27.43 -0.46 6.20
N THR A 202 28.77 -0.46 6.09
CA THR A 202 29.53 0.73 5.66
C THR A 202 29.16 1.12 4.23
N GLN A 203 28.97 0.14 3.36
CA GLN A 203 28.56 0.41 1.98
C GLN A 203 27.17 1.05 1.90
N TYR A 204 26.26 0.67 2.79
CA TYR A 204 24.87 1.18 2.79
C TYR A 204 24.73 2.52 3.52
N PHE A 205 25.31 2.64 4.73
CA PHE A 205 25.17 3.83 5.58
C PHE A 205 26.35 4.82 5.48
N GLY A 206 27.41 4.49 4.76
CA GLY A 206 28.61 5.33 4.63
C GLY A 206 29.55 5.31 5.85
N LEU A 207 29.17 4.63 6.93
CA LEU A 207 29.93 4.58 8.20
C LEU A 207 29.95 3.15 8.75
N PRO A 208 31.06 2.72 9.41
CA PRO A 208 31.09 1.49 10.17
C PRO A 208 30.05 1.50 11.31
N PRO A 209 29.52 0.32 11.75
CA PRO A 209 28.48 0.25 12.79
C PRO A 209 28.82 0.98 14.08
N THR A 210 30.09 0.93 14.55
CA THR A 210 30.54 1.61 15.77
C THR A 210 30.56 3.13 15.62
N GLU A 211 30.95 3.64 14.45
CA GLU A 211 30.96 5.06 14.14
C GLU A 211 29.55 5.58 13.89
N TYR A 212 28.71 4.77 13.23
CA TYR A 212 27.30 5.07 13.03
C TYR A 212 26.59 5.28 14.36
N ARG A 213 26.76 4.37 15.33
CA ARG A 213 26.23 4.52 16.70
C ARG A 213 26.70 5.82 17.36
N LYS A 214 28.00 6.15 17.30
CA LYS A 214 28.55 7.37 17.90
C LYS A 214 28.00 8.65 17.27
N LYS A 215 27.95 8.67 15.94
CA LYS A 215 27.53 9.85 15.18
C LYS A 215 26.04 10.14 15.32
N HIS A 216 25.24 9.09 15.42
CA HIS A 216 23.78 9.18 15.52
C HIS A 216 23.29 8.90 16.95
N ALA A 217 24.17 8.93 17.97
CA ALA A 217 23.77 8.90 19.36
C ALA A 217 22.79 10.05 19.62
N GLY A 218 21.60 9.73 20.17
CA GLY A 218 20.51 10.70 20.37
C GLY A 218 19.57 10.91 19.16
N ALA A 219 19.84 10.30 18.00
CA ALA A 219 18.90 10.34 16.87
C ALA A 219 17.60 9.55 17.16
N ILE A 220 17.73 8.49 17.95
CA ILE A 220 16.60 7.85 18.66
C ILE A 220 16.76 8.32 20.11
N ILE A 221 15.76 9.01 20.65
CA ILE A 221 15.77 9.49 22.02
C ILE A 221 15.83 8.27 22.93
N ARG A 222 16.98 8.08 23.61
CA ARG A 222 17.12 7.03 24.62
C ARG A 222 16.59 7.54 25.95
N PRO A 223 16.07 6.65 26.81
CA PRO A 223 15.57 7.01 28.13
C PRO A 223 16.59 7.81 28.97
N ASP A 224 17.89 7.44 28.85
CA ASP A 224 18.97 8.01 29.66
C ASP A 224 19.52 9.36 29.17
N ASP A 225 19.19 9.81 27.96
CA ASP A 225 19.74 11.01 27.33
C ASP A 225 18.94 12.30 27.66
N ARG A 226 17.82 12.19 28.36
CA ARG A 226 17.07 13.38 28.81
C ARG A 226 17.57 13.85 30.15
N MET A 227 18.12 15.09 30.19
CA MET A 227 18.17 15.85 31.44
C MET A 227 16.75 15.90 32.02
N PRO A 228 16.56 15.65 33.31
CA PRO A 228 15.24 15.79 33.94
C PRO A 228 14.81 17.26 33.81
N THR A 229 14.00 17.55 32.80
CA THR A 229 13.16 18.75 32.82
C THR A 229 12.00 18.39 33.75
N ASP A 230 11.91 19.10 34.85
CA ASP A 230 10.78 19.04 35.78
C ASP A 230 9.47 19.03 34.97
N GLU A 231 8.64 17.99 35.15
CA GLU A 231 7.31 17.78 34.51
C GLU A 231 7.24 17.00 33.19
N SER A 232 8.11 16.08 32.84
CA SER A 232 7.75 15.10 31.81
C SER A 232 6.94 13.94 32.44
N ALA A 233 5.63 14.01 32.36
CA ALA A 233 4.79 12.86 32.62
C ALA A 233 5.24 11.72 31.68
N VAL A 234 5.61 10.56 32.24
CA VAL A 234 5.94 9.36 31.48
C VAL A 234 4.74 9.03 30.60
N THR A 235 4.94 8.88 29.30
CA THR A 235 3.88 8.52 28.39
C THR A 235 3.37 7.13 28.73
N GLU A 236 2.18 7.04 29.28
CA GLU A 236 1.52 5.79 29.64
C GLU A 236 0.50 5.38 28.57
N PRO A 237 0.31 4.08 28.33
CA PRO A 237 -0.72 3.64 27.41
C PRO A 237 -2.11 3.99 27.94
N TYR A 238 -2.95 4.53 27.07
CA TYR A 238 -4.36 4.78 27.36
C TYR A 238 -5.11 3.49 27.73
N HIS A 239 -4.73 2.37 27.05
CA HIS A 239 -5.23 1.03 27.37
C HIS A 239 -4.22 -0.06 27.06
N ILE A 240 -4.23 -1.15 27.82
CA ILE A 240 -3.62 -2.41 27.45
C ILE A 240 -4.75 -3.43 27.25
N LYS A 241 -4.94 -3.91 26.03
CA LYS A 241 -6.06 -4.79 25.66
C LYS A 241 -5.60 -6.03 24.90
N LYS A 242 -6.24 -7.15 25.20
CA LYS A 242 -6.16 -8.35 24.34
C LYS A 242 -7.17 -8.21 23.23
N LEU A 243 -6.69 -8.19 21.99
CA LEU A 243 -7.50 -8.04 20.78
C LEU A 243 -7.57 -9.36 20.01
N ASN A 244 -8.70 -9.60 19.38
CA ASN A 244 -8.88 -10.71 18.44
C ASN A 244 -8.22 -10.37 17.09
N ALA A 245 -7.93 -11.40 16.27
CA ALA A 245 -7.51 -11.19 14.91
C ALA A 245 -8.59 -10.42 14.12
N CYS A 246 -8.15 -9.47 13.29
CA CYS A 246 -9.05 -8.66 12.48
C CYS A 246 -8.56 -8.59 11.05
N ARG A 247 -9.47 -8.77 10.08
CA ARG A 247 -9.19 -8.58 8.65
C ARG A 247 -9.27 -7.10 8.32
N ILE A 248 -8.26 -6.63 7.62
CA ILE A 248 -8.12 -5.26 7.15
C ILE A 248 -7.91 -5.32 5.65
N VAL A 249 -8.70 -4.57 4.90
CA VAL A 249 -8.46 -4.33 3.48
C VAL A 249 -7.63 -3.07 3.33
N CYS A 250 -6.64 -3.09 2.45
CA CYS A 250 -5.64 -2.04 2.38
C CYS A 250 -5.43 -1.55 0.96
N LEU A 251 -5.10 -0.25 0.87
CA LEU A 251 -4.47 0.38 -0.28
C LEU A 251 -2.99 0.62 0.06
N GLU A 252 -2.09 0.04 -0.74
CA GLU A 252 -0.65 0.27 -0.61
C GLU A 252 -0.30 1.66 -1.12
N MET A 253 0.46 2.40 -0.34
CA MET A 253 0.95 3.72 -0.68
C MET A 253 2.47 3.70 -0.73
N ASP A 254 3.01 3.81 -1.93
CA ASP A 254 4.43 4.07 -2.14
C ASP A 254 4.72 5.53 -1.75
N ASN A 255 5.86 5.77 -1.10
CA ASN A 255 6.24 7.07 -0.56
C ASN A 255 5.22 7.59 0.48
N ALA A 256 5.35 7.10 1.71
CA ALA A 256 4.48 7.44 2.84
C ALA A 256 4.47 8.95 3.22
N TYR A 257 5.45 9.73 2.74
CA TYR A 257 5.62 11.13 3.08
C TYR A 257 5.10 12.07 1.99
N ARG A 258 3.83 11.91 1.64
CA ARG A 258 3.12 12.78 0.70
C ARG A 258 2.63 14.05 1.40
N THR A 259 2.24 15.04 0.61
CA THR A 259 1.56 16.22 1.14
C THR A 259 0.22 15.84 1.76
N LEU A 260 -0.27 16.64 2.72
CA LEU A 260 -1.57 16.41 3.35
C LEU A 260 -2.71 16.38 2.32
N ALA A 261 -2.62 17.20 1.27
CA ALA A 261 -3.61 17.23 0.18
C ALA A 261 -3.66 15.90 -0.60
N GLU A 262 -2.49 15.34 -0.95
CA GLU A 262 -2.40 14.03 -1.61
C GLU A 262 -2.91 12.91 -0.69
N TYR A 263 -2.58 12.99 0.60
CA TYR A 263 -3.05 12.02 1.59
C TYR A 263 -4.58 12.03 1.72
N ARG A 264 -5.19 13.23 1.80
CA ARG A 264 -6.64 13.40 1.80
C ARG A 264 -7.30 12.83 0.54
N LEU A 265 -6.70 13.07 -0.62
CA LEU A 265 -7.22 12.56 -1.89
C LEU A 265 -7.19 11.02 -1.94
N LEU A 266 -6.11 10.41 -1.44
CA LEU A 266 -5.99 8.95 -1.35
C LEU A 266 -7.05 8.34 -0.42
N TRP A 267 -7.30 8.96 0.74
CA TRP A 267 -8.36 8.53 1.65
C TRP A 267 -9.75 8.64 1.02
N LYS A 268 -10.07 9.76 0.40
CA LYS A 268 -11.36 9.94 -0.30
C LYS A 268 -11.56 8.87 -1.36
N ARG A 269 -10.52 8.59 -2.16
CA ARG A 269 -10.54 7.53 -3.16
C ARG A 269 -10.73 6.14 -2.52
N PHE A 270 -9.98 5.83 -1.46
CA PHE A 270 -10.05 4.54 -0.80
C PHE A 270 -11.43 4.27 -0.19
N ILE A 271 -12.00 5.24 0.54
CA ILE A 271 -13.35 5.15 1.11
C ILE A 271 -14.40 4.95 0.01
N HIS A 272 -14.28 5.69 -1.09
CA HIS A 272 -15.17 5.50 -2.23
C HIS A 272 -15.08 4.08 -2.83
N GLU A 273 -13.88 3.55 -2.98
CA GLU A 273 -13.68 2.17 -3.47
C GLU A 273 -14.23 1.11 -2.47
N LEU A 274 -14.12 1.36 -1.17
CA LEU A 274 -14.72 0.52 -0.11
C LEU A 274 -16.24 0.49 -0.22
N THR A 275 -16.87 1.66 -0.38
CA THR A 275 -18.33 1.78 -0.57
C THR A 275 -18.79 1.01 -1.80
N LEU A 276 -18.07 1.12 -2.92
CA LEU A 276 -18.36 0.35 -4.14
C LEU A 276 -18.19 -1.16 -3.97
N ALA A 277 -17.32 -1.59 -3.06
CA ALA A 277 -17.12 -2.99 -2.73
C ALA A 277 -18.13 -3.53 -1.71
N GLY A 278 -19.08 -2.69 -1.24
CA GLY A 278 -20.10 -3.07 -0.26
C GLY A 278 -19.60 -3.14 1.17
N VAL A 279 -18.46 -2.50 1.48
CA VAL A 279 -17.97 -2.37 2.86
C VAL A 279 -18.82 -1.32 3.58
N ASP A 280 -19.26 -1.64 4.79
CA ASP A 280 -19.92 -0.66 5.67
C ASP A 280 -18.90 0.35 6.21
N THR A 281 -18.70 1.41 5.45
CA THR A 281 -17.72 2.47 5.76
C THR A 281 -18.06 3.26 7.02
N GLY A 282 -19.31 3.22 7.48
CA GLY A 282 -19.74 3.88 8.72
C GLY A 282 -19.36 3.11 9.99
N ARG A 283 -19.05 1.81 9.87
CA ARG A 283 -18.64 0.95 10.98
C ARG A 283 -17.18 0.51 10.90
N ALA A 284 -16.51 0.77 9.79
CA ALA A 284 -15.11 0.42 9.62
C ALA A 284 -14.21 1.29 10.48
N GLU A 285 -13.24 0.69 11.17
CA GLU A 285 -12.11 1.42 11.72
C GLU A 285 -11.11 1.67 10.60
N TYR A 286 -10.68 2.91 10.43
CA TYR A 286 -9.65 3.29 9.46
C TYR A 286 -8.28 3.22 10.11
N VAL A 287 -7.34 2.60 9.42
CA VAL A 287 -6.03 2.30 9.99
C VAL A 287 -4.89 2.64 9.02
N GLY A 288 -3.76 3.01 9.60
CA GLY A 288 -2.46 3.11 8.92
C GLY A 288 -1.52 2.02 9.43
N VAL A 289 -0.80 1.38 8.52
CA VAL A 289 0.24 0.40 8.89
C VAL A 289 1.52 0.77 8.19
N SER A 290 2.53 1.19 8.97
CA SER A 290 3.87 1.45 8.45
C SER A 290 4.68 0.17 8.41
N LEU A 291 5.27 -0.13 7.25
CA LEU A 291 6.10 -1.32 7.05
C LEU A 291 7.57 -1.06 7.34
N ASP A 292 7.97 0.17 7.23
CA ASP A 292 9.34 0.63 7.30
C ASP A 292 9.45 1.76 8.33
N ASP A 293 10.62 1.87 8.98
CA ASP A 293 10.91 2.93 9.93
C ASP A 293 11.64 4.09 9.21
N PRO A 294 11.04 5.29 9.13
CA PRO A 294 11.62 6.43 8.43
C PRO A 294 12.92 6.98 9.07
N GLN A 295 13.25 6.56 10.29
CA GLN A 295 14.52 6.94 10.93
C GLN A 295 15.71 6.20 10.33
N VAL A 296 15.49 5.03 9.77
CA VAL A 296 16.53 4.17 9.18
C VAL A 296 16.28 3.84 7.71
N THR A 297 15.03 3.83 7.25
CA THR A 297 14.65 3.60 5.86
C THR A 297 14.55 4.93 5.11
N PRO A 298 15.15 5.09 3.93
CA PRO A 298 14.96 6.27 3.09
C PRO A 298 13.46 6.55 2.84
N ARG A 299 13.05 7.80 3.01
CA ARG A 299 11.63 8.19 2.94
C ARG A 299 10.94 7.80 1.64
N ASP A 300 11.65 7.87 0.52
CA ASP A 300 11.18 7.46 -0.81
C ASP A 300 10.96 5.94 -0.93
N LYS A 301 11.48 5.16 0.01
CA LYS A 301 11.33 3.70 0.09
C LYS A 301 10.40 3.22 1.20
N CYS A 302 9.96 4.14 2.07
CA CYS A 302 8.99 3.81 3.10
C CYS A 302 7.65 3.47 2.46
N CYS A 303 7.10 2.31 2.83
CA CYS A 303 5.80 1.83 2.41
C CYS A 303 4.80 1.94 3.56
N HIS A 304 3.62 2.48 3.28
CA HIS A 304 2.52 2.63 4.21
C HIS A 304 1.25 2.05 3.62
N LEU A 305 0.42 1.43 4.47
CA LEU A 305 -0.89 0.95 4.07
C LEU A 305 -1.97 1.84 4.66
N LEU A 306 -2.87 2.32 3.82
CA LEU A 306 -4.16 2.82 4.26
C LEU A 306 -5.12 1.65 4.32
N GLY A 307 -5.74 1.43 5.47
CA GLY A 307 -6.57 0.26 5.70
C GLY A 307 -7.94 0.58 6.29
N ALA A 308 -8.85 -0.37 6.15
CA ALA A 308 -10.15 -0.35 6.82
C ALA A 308 -10.49 -1.75 7.32
N THR A 309 -11.00 -1.85 8.54
CA THR A 309 -11.48 -3.11 9.08
C THR A 309 -12.73 -3.57 8.33
N ILE A 310 -12.87 -4.88 8.12
CA ILE A 310 -14.05 -5.46 7.50
C ILE A 310 -14.75 -6.43 8.44
N THR A 311 -16.07 -6.51 8.31
CA THR A 311 -16.92 -7.36 9.14
C THR A 311 -16.49 -8.83 9.01
N PRO A 312 -16.42 -9.59 10.12
CA PRO A 312 -16.22 -11.04 10.06
C PRO A 312 -17.27 -11.71 9.16
N GLY A 313 -16.83 -12.63 8.31
CA GLY A 313 -17.71 -13.32 7.37
C GLY A 313 -17.86 -12.64 6.00
N SER A 314 -17.35 -11.44 5.82
CA SER A 314 -17.24 -10.83 4.48
C SER A 314 -16.41 -11.74 3.57
N GLY A 315 -16.88 -11.93 2.34
CA GLY A 315 -16.16 -12.68 1.31
C GLY A 315 -14.79 -12.07 0.98
N PRO A 316 -14.01 -12.71 0.09
CA PRO A 316 -12.71 -12.17 -0.30
C PRO A 316 -12.89 -10.83 -1.03
N MET A 317 -12.19 -9.82 -0.56
CA MET A 317 -12.20 -8.47 -1.13
C MET A 317 -11.15 -8.36 -2.26
N LYS A 318 -11.42 -9.00 -3.39
CA LYS A 318 -10.49 -9.12 -4.54
C LYS A 318 -9.92 -7.79 -5.05
N ARG A 319 -10.51 -6.66 -4.66
CA ARG A 319 -10.08 -5.32 -5.07
C ARG A 319 -8.96 -4.72 -4.23
N PHE A 320 -8.68 -5.30 -3.05
CA PHE A 320 -7.77 -4.73 -2.06
C PHE A 320 -6.69 -5.74 -1.68
N THR A 321 -5.56 -5.21 -1.22
CA THR A 321 -4.60 -5.99 -0.47
C THR A 321 -5.20 -6.32 0.89
N GLU A 322 -5.11 -7.56 1.35
CA GLU A 322 -5.62 -7.95 2.65
C GLU A 322 -4.48 -8.10 3.67
N TYR A 323 -4.65 -7.48 4.81
CA TYR A 323 -3.81 -7.63 5.99
C TYR A 323 -4.63 -8.22 7.13
N ILE A 324 -4.07 -9.17 7.86
CA ILE A 324 -4.68 -9.69 9.08
C ILE A 324 -3.88 -9.16 10.26
N ARG A 325 -4.48 -8.26 11.05
CA ARG A 325 -3.95 -7.92 12.36
C ARG A 325 -4.02 -9.17 13.24
N PRO A 326 -2.89 -9.66 13.77
CA PRO A 326 -2.90 -10.84 14.62
C PRO A 326 -3.71 -10.62 15.91
N ALA A 327 -4.26 -11.69 16.46
CA ALA A 327 -4.72 -11.68 17.84
C ALA A 327 -3.52 -11.53 18.77
N GLY A 328 -3.68 -10.77 19.84
CA GLY A 328 -2.58 -10.53 20.78
C GLY A 328 -2.88 -9.47 21.80
N LEU A 329 -1.88 -9.15 22.62
CA LEU A 329 -1.92 -8.04 23.56
C LEU A 329 -1.39 -6.78 22.88
N TYR A 330 -2.08 -5.68 23.07
CA TYR A 330 -1.73 -4.38 22.50
C TYR A 330 -1.74 -3.30 23.58
N ALA A 331 -0.69 -2.51 23.63
CA ALA A 331 -0.66 -1.22 24.31
C ALA A 331 -1.17 -0.15 23.33
N ILE A 332 -2.12 0.63 23.76
CA ILE A 332 -2.80 1.64 22.93
C ILE A 332 -2.49 3.02 23.52
N PHE A 333 -1.89 3.88 22.72
CA PHE A 333 -1.53 5.26 23.08
C PHE A 333 -2.37 6.23 22.26
N ARG A 334 -2.99 7.19 22.91
CA ARG A 334 -3.77 8.22 22.24
C ARG A 334 -2.90 9.42 21.90
N HIS A 335 -2.93 9.79 20.65
CA HIS A 335 -2.33 11.02 20.14
C HIS A 335 -3.43 12.01 19.75
N THR A 336 -3.25 13.27 20.14
CA THR A 336 -4.11 14.38 19.70
C THR A 336 -3.22 15.42 19.02
N GLY A 337 -3.50 15.71 17.76
CA GLY A 337 -2.72 16.65 16.95
C GLY A 337 -2.43 16.14 15.55
N GLY A 338 -1.61 16.88 14.82
CA GLY A 338 -1.24 16.55 13.44
C GLY A 338 -0.29 15.36 13.35
N TYR A 339 -0.31 14.66 12.23
CA TYR A 339 0.55 13.48 11.99
C TYR A 339 2.05 13.78 12.03
N HIS A 340 2.46 15.04 11.91
CA HIS A 340 3.88 15.44 11.97
C HIS A 340 4.49 15.25 13.37
N THR A 341 3.66 15.18 14.43
CA THR A 341 4.10 14.95 15.82
C THR A 341 4.02 13.47 16.25
N LEU A 342 3.49 12.58 15.42
CA LEU A 342 3.48 11.12 15.68
C LEU A 342 4.89 10.53 15.93
N PRO A 343 5.95 10.92 15.18
CA PRO A 343 7.30 10.40 15.42
C PRO A 343 7.81 10.66 16.85
N GLU A 344 7.42 11.76 17.47
CA GLU A 344 7.77 12.09 18.85
C GLU A 344 7.14 11.09 19.82
N LEU A 345 5.84 10.83 19.67
CA LEU A 345 5.14 9.84 20.49
C LEU A 345 5.69 8.42 20.29
N TYR A 346 6.01 8.02 19.05
CA TYR A 346 6.69 6.75 18.81
C TYR A 346 8.04 6.67 19.53
N SER A 347 8.81 7.75 19.51
CA SER A 347 10.10 7.81 20.21
C SER A 347 9.93 7.69 21.74
N GLU A 348 8.89 8.28 22.31
CA GLU A 348 8.56 8.13 23.74
C GLU A 348 8.13 6.72 24.09
N ILE A 349 7.27 6.11 23.27
CA ILE A 349 6.79 4.73 23.48
C ILE A 349 7.96 3.75 23.47
N TYR A 350 8.76 3.76 22.41
CA TYR A 350 9.85 2.79 22.22
C TYR A 350 11.10 3.13 23.05
N GLY A 351 11.36 4.42 23.28
CA GLY A 351 12.52 4.89 24.00
C GLY A 351 12.36 5.01 25.52
N GLN A 352 11.13 5.14 26.02
CA GLN A 352 10.87 5.33 27.46
C GLN A 352 9.95 4.26 28.01
N TRP A 353 8.69 4.27 27.60
CA TRP A 353 7.69 3.39 28.19
C TRP A 353 8.02 1.90 28.04
N LEU A 354 8.37 1.45 26.85
CA LEU A 354 8.56 0.03 26.55
C LEU A 354 9.76 -0.59 27.29
N PRO A 355 10.93 0.06 27.39
CA PRO A 355 12.06 -0.42 28.18
C PRO A 355 11.71 -0.61 29.66
N ASP A 356 10.98 0.32 30.26
CA ASP A 356 10.65 0.34 31.70
C ASP A 356 9.42 -0.49 32.03
N SER A 357 8.62 -0.86 31.04
CA SER A 357 7.42 -1.66 31.22
C SER A 357 7.72 -3.16 31.45
N ALA A 358 6.72 -3.90 31.91
CA ALA A 358 6.77 -5.37 32.01
C ALA A 358 6.61 -6.09 30.64
N TYR A 359 6.73 -5.34 29.55
CA TYR A 359 6.44 -5.82 28.19
C TYR A 359 7.64 -5.63 27.25
N ARG A 360 7.66 -6.42 26.20
CA ARG A 360 8.54 -6.25 25.03
C ARG A 360 7.69 -6.22 23.75
N PRO A 361 8.21 -5.64 22.64
CA PRO A 361 7.48 -5.64 21.38
C PRO A 361 7.23 -7.07 20.91
N ALA A 362 6.01 -7.38 20.49
CA ALA A 362 5.72 -8.61 19.79
C ALA A 362 6.23 -8.52 18.33
N ASN A 363 6.50 -9.68 17.72
CA ASN A 363 7.02 -9.74 16.34
C ASN A 363 5.90 -9.51 15.28
N THR A 364 5.22 -8.37 15.39
CA THR A 364 4.21 -7.93 14.42
C THR A 364 4.22 -6.40 14.33
N MET A 365 3.54 -5.85 13.34
CA MET A 365 3.59 -4.41 13.07
C MET A 365 2.72 -3.64 14.05
N SER A 366 3.19 -2.46 14.45
CA SER A 366 2.36 -1.41 15.03
C SER A 366 1.40 -0.85 13.98
N MET A 367 0.31 -0.25 14.45
CA MET A 367 -0.65 0.39 13.55
C MET A 367 -1.21 1.66 14.17
N GLU A 368 -1.62 2.57 13.35
CA GLU A 368 -2.34 3.77 13.67
C GLU A 368 -3.83 3.52 13.41
N VAL A 369 -4.69 3.82 14.38
CA VAL A 369 -6.15 3.77 14.21
C VAL A 369 -6.65 5.20 14.23
N TYR A 370 -7.22 5.66 13.14
CA TYR A 370 -7.68 7.03 12.96
C TYR A 370 -9.08 7.18 13.57
N VAL A 371 -9.13 7.71 14.79
CA VAL A 371 -10.40 8.00 15.49
C VAL A 371 -11.12 9.17 14.82
N SER A 372 -10.36 10.18 14.42
CA SER A 372 -10.85 11.25 13.54
C SER A 372 -10.13 11.22 12.20
N MET A 373 -10.88 11.36 11.11
CA MET A 373 -10.34 11.30 9.76
C MET A 373 -9.88 12.69 9.27
N PRO A 374 -8.74 12.79 8.57
CA PRO A 374 -8.20 14.07 8.10
C PRO A 374 -8.93 14.62 6.87
N LEU A 375 -10.18 14.21 6.65
CA LEU A 375 -10.92 14.55 5.43
C LEU A 375 -11.47 15.97 5.42
N GLU A 376 -11.85 16.49 6.59
CA GLU A 376 -12.58 17.75 6.72
C GLU A 376 -12.10 18.64 7.88
N SER A 377 -11.35 18.10 8.84
CA SER A 377 -10.90 18.84 10.03
C SER A 377 -9.51 19.45 9.85
N ASP A 378 -9.27 20.56 10.53
CA ASP A 378 -7.94 21.14 10.69
C ASP A 378 -7.03 20.16 11.45
N THR A 379 -5.74 20.19 11.14
CA THR A 379 -4.75 19.21 11.61
C THR A 379 -4.54 19.19 13.12
N GLU A 380 -5.04 20.18 13.85
CA GLU A 380 -4.82 20.33 15.30
C GLU A 380 -5.80 19.51 16.17
N GLU A 381 -6.90 19.02 15.60
CA GLU A 381 -7.92 18.23 16.30
C GLU A 381 -7.94 16.74 15.93
N LEU A 382 -6.92 16.27 15.20
CA LEU A 382 -6.88 14.85 14.81
C LEU A 382 -6.59 13.97 16.02
N ILE A 383 -7.36 12.89 16.14
CA ILE A 383 -7.16 11.86 17.17
C ILE A 383 -6.74 10.56 16.48
N THR A 384 -5.59 10.05 16.88
CA THR A 384 -5.02 8.81 16.38
C THR A 384 -4.66 7.91 17.55
N ASP A 385 -5.13 6.69 17.58
CA ASP A 385 -4.73 5.69 18.56
C ASP A 385 -3.61 4.82 17.97
N ILE A 386 -2.44 4.81 18.60
CA ILE A 386 -1.29 3.99 18.21
C ILE A 386 -1.38 2.65 18.92
N TYR A 387 -1.47 1.57 18.16
CA TYR A 387 -1.54 0.20 18.66
C TYR A 387 -0.18 -0.46 18.56
N ILE A 388 0.48 -0.64 19.69
CA ILE A 388 1.76 -1.32 19.81
C ILE A 388 1.51 -2.76 20.24
N PRO A 389 1.83 -3.77 19.41
CA PRO A 389 1.73 -5.16 19.78
C PRO A 389 2.83 -5.50 20.80
N ILE A 390 2.43 -6.10 21.93
CA ILE A 390 3.30 -6.38 23.06
C ILE A 390 3.16 -7.82 23.55
N GLU A 391 4.19 -8.33 24.19
CA GLU A 391 4.18 -9.58 24.93
C GLU A 391 4.90 -9.39 26.29
N LYS A 392 4.57 -10.19 27.27
CA LYS A 392 5.24 -10.10 28.59
C LYS A 392 6.71 -10.46 28.46
N LYS A 393 7.55 -9.73 29.23
CA LYS A 393 8.99 -10.04 29.38
C LYS A 393 9.20 -11.38 30.04
#